data_a00b17301d991ab60924004755720fe9
#
_entry.id   a00b17301d991ab60924004755720fe9
#
_cell.length_a   1.000
_cell.length_b   1.000
_cell.length_c   1.000
_cell.angle_alpha   90.00
_cell.angle_beta   90.00
_cell.angle_gamma   90.00
#
_symmetry.space_group_name_H-M   'P 1'
#
loop_
_entity.id
_entity.type
_entity.pdbx_description
1 polymer ?
#
loop_
_entity_poly.entity_id
_entity_poly.type
_entity_poly.pdbx_seq_one_letter_code
_entity_poly.pdbx_strand_id
1 'polypeptide(L)' 'MSKFKYFFLNGHKYSTQHNLTILDLTKYFNYNTSLFVLEYNNLICNKKNWESTFIKNNDNIEIVTIVGGG' A
#
# COMPACT_ATOMS: atom_id res chain seq x y z
N MET A 1 -10.85 -22.22 -8.79
CA MET A 1 -10.93 -20.79 -8.99
C MET A 1 -9.73 -20.07 -8.43
N SER A 2 -9.19 -19.17 -9.22
CA SER A 2 -8.08 -18.38 -8.75
C SER A 2 -8.55 -17.36 -7.73
N LYS A 3 -7.80 -17.22 -6.65
CA LYS A 3 -8.08 -16.23 -5.64
C LYS A 3 -6.98 -15.17 -5.59
N PHE A 4 -6.23 -15.06 -6.67
CA PHE A 4 -5.20 -14.04 -6.77
C PHE A 4 -5.82 -12.68 -6.95
N LYS A 5 -5.27 -11.71 -6.23
CA LYS A 5 -5.55 -10.30 -6.46
C LYS A 5 -4.29 -9.69 -7.00
N TYR A 6 -4.46 -8.83 -7.98
CA TYR A 6 -3.33 -8.10 -8.55
C TYR A 6 -3.46 -6.64 -8.15
N PHE A 7 -2.36 -6.06 -7.72
CA PHE A 7 -2.34 -4.65 -7.36
C PHE A 7 -1.03 -4.04 -7.81
N PHE A 8 -0.96 -2.73 -7.77
CA PHE A 8 0.22 -2.00 -8.20
C PHE A 8 0.77 -1.20 -7.03
N LEU A 9 2.07 -1.28 -6.85
CA LEU A 9 2.79 -0.51 -5.83
C LEU A 9 3.90 0.24 -6.53
N ASN A 10 3.77 1.57 -6.57
CA ASN A 10 4.71 2.45 -7.27
C ASN A 10 4.93 1.99 -8.72
N GLY A 11 3.85 1.62 -9.38
CA GLY A 11 3.89 1.20 -10.77
C GLY A 11 4.30 -0.23 -11.03
N HIS A 12 4.70 -0.97 -10.01
CA HIS A 12 5.07 -2.37 -10.15
C HIS A 12 3.89 -3.25 -9.79
N LYS A 13 3.67 -4.29 -10.59
CA LYS A 13 2.56 -5.20 -10.40
C LYS A 13 2.93 -6.32 -9.44
N TYR A 14 2.09 -6.54 -8.46
CA TYR A 14 2.24 -7.63 -7.50
C TYR A 14 0.96 -8.45 -7.46
N SER A 15 1.05 -9.63 -6.89
CA SER A 15 -0.12 -10.47 -6.68
C SER A 15 -0.09 -11.07 -5.30
N THR A 16 -1.28 -11.37 -4.78
CA THR A 16 -1.42 -12.02 -3.49
C THR A 16 -2.67 -12.86 -3.46
N GLN A 17 -2.65 -13.91 -2.66
CA GLN A 17 -3.84 -14.70 -2.38
C GLN A 17 -4.41 -14.39 -1.00
N HIS A 18 -3.76 -13.50 -0.27
CA HIS A 18 -4.12 -13.22 1.11
C HIS A 18 -4.96 -11.96 1.21
N ASN A 19 -5.72 -11.86 2.26
CA ASN A 19 -6.42 -10.62 2.59
C ASN A 19 -5.45 -9.70 3.29
N LEU A 20 -4.76 -8.89 2.49
CA LEU A 20 -3.76 -7.97 3.01
C LEU A 20 -4.37 -6.61 3.26
N THR A 21 -3.98 -6.01 4.38
CA THR A 21 -4.27 -4.60 4.62
C THR A 21 -3.10 -3.75 4.14
N ILE A 22 -3.34 -2.46 4.05
CA ILE A 22 -2.26 -1.52 3.74
C ILE A 22 -1.15 -1.62 4.79
N LEU A 23 -1.54 -1.81 6.05
CA LEU A 23 -0.53 -1.97 7.11
C LEU A 23 0.34 -3.19 6.87
N ASP A 24 -0.28 -4.32 6.49
CA ASP A 24 0.47 -5.54 6.18
C ASP A 24 1.48 -5.28 5.07
N LEU A 25 1.08 -4.53 4.05
CA LEU A 25 1.95 -4.22 2.93
C LEU A 25 3.18 -3.44 3.38
N THR A 26 2.99 -2.43 4.23
CA THR A 26 4.11 -1.63 4.70
C THR A 26 5.06 -2.46 5.56
N LYS A 27 4.54 -3.39 6.32
CA LYS A 27 5.37 -4.28 7.11
C LYS A 27 6.13 -5.26 6.24
N TYR A 28 5.48 -5.79 5.23
CA TYR A 28 6.12 -6.76 4.33
C TYR A 28 7.34 -6.16 3.65
N PHE A 29 7.23 -4.93 3.18
CA PHE A 29 8.34 -4.26 2.51
C PHE A 29 9.23 -3.50 3.48
N ASN A 30 8.92 -3.56 4.78
CA ASN A 30 9.75 -2.94 5.82
C ASN A 30 9.97 -1.44 5.61
N TYR A 31 8.91 -0.75 5.21
CA TYR A 31 8.99 0.68 5.03
C TYR A 31 9.05 1.40 6.37
N ASN A 32 9.82 2.48 6.42
CA ASN A 32 9.81 3.36 7.57
C ASN A 32 8.60 4.30 7.46
N THR A 33 7.56 3.99 8.21
CA THR A 33 6.26 4.65 8.05
C THR A 33 6.25 6.12 8.46
N SER A 34 7.32 6.60 9.09
CA SER A 34 7.39 8.02 9.47
C SER A 34 7.93 8.89 8.34
N LEU A 35 8.38 8.30 7.25
CA LEU A 35 9.07 9.03 6.19
C LEU A 35 8.31 9.09 4.88
N PHE A 36 7.04 8.70 4.86
CA PHE A 36 6.31 8.74 3.59
C PHE A 36 4.82 8.98 3.79
N VAL A 37 4.19 9.40 2.70
CA VAL A 37 2.75 9.50 2.56
C VAL A 37 2.31 8.37 1.64
N LEU A 38 1.21 7.73 1.95
CA LEU A 38 0.69 6.65 1.15
C LEU A 38 -0.59 7.09 0.45
N GLU A 39 -0.62 6.90 -0.86
CA GLU A 39 -1.81 7.13 -1.65
C GLU A 39 -2.42 5.80 -2.04
N TYR A 40 -3.71 5.68 -1.81
CA TYR A 40 -4.48 4.50 -2.14
C TYR A 40 -5.52 4.91 -3.17
N ASN A 41 -5.32 4.46 -4.41
CA ASN A 41 -6.17 4.82 -5.55
C ASN A 41 -6.32 6.34 -5.68
N ASN A 42 -5.17 7.01 -5.64
CA ASN A 42 -5.03 8.46 -5.85
C ASN A 42 -5.53 9.33 -4.69
N LEU A 43 -5.85 8.72 -3.56
CA LEU A 43 -6.26 9.46 -2.37
C LEU A 43 -5.32 9.14 -1.23
N ILE A 44 -4.97 10.16 -0.45
CA ILE A 44 -4.10 9.94 0.70
C ILE A 44 -4.82 9.05 1.70
N CYS A 45 -4.16 7.98 2.10
CA CYS A 45 -4.67 7.06 3.10
C CYS A 45 -3.95 7.31 4.41
N ASN A 46 -4.66 7.84 5.38
CA ASN A 46 -4.08 8.16 6.67
C ASN A 46 -3.65 6.89 7.41
N LYS A 47 -2.55 7.00 8.15
CA LYS A 47 -1.96 5.87 8.84
C LYS A 47 -2.98 5.16 9.74
N LYS A 48 -3.87 5.89 10.38
CA LYS A 48 -4.87 5.32 11.27
C LYS A 48 -5.84 4.37 10.57
N ASN A 49 -5.93 4.46 9.24
CA ASN A 49 -6.85 3.63 8.46
C ASN A 49 -6.14 2.46 7.79
N TRP A 50 -4.83 2.34 7.93
CA TRP A 50 -4.07 1.32 7.21
C TRP A 50 -4.45 -0.10 7.62
N GLU A 51 -4.75 -0.31 8.91
CA GLU A 51 -5.06 -1.67 9.36
C GLU A 51 -6.48 -2.11 9.00
N SER A 52 -7.33 -1.16 8.60
CA SER A 52 -8.69 -1.48 8.19
C SER A 52 -8.91 -1.35 6.69
N THR A 53 -7.91 -0.95 5.93
CA THR A 53 -8.02 -0.81 4.49
C THR A 53 -7.42 -2.02 3.81
N PHE A 54 -8.27 -2.83 3.21
CA PHE A 54 -7.84 -4.06 2.55
C PHE A 54 -7.53 -3.81 1.09
N ILE A 55 -6.47 -4.45 0.62
CA ILE A 55 -6.07 -4.36 -0.78
C ILE A 55 -7.04 -5.19 -1.62
N LYS A 56 -7.52 -4.59 -2.70
CA LYS A 56 -8.45 -5.22 -3.62
C LYS A 56 -7.80 -5.36 -4.98
N ASN A 57 -8.42 -6.18 -5.82
CA ASN A 57 -7.91 -6.39 -7.15
C ASN A 57 -7.87 -5.08 -7.93
N ASN A 58 -6.76 -4.83 -8.62
CA ASN A 58 -6.50 -3.64 -9.44
C ASN A 58 -6.28 -2.35 -8.63
N ASP A 59 -6.05 -2.47 -7.32
CA ASP A 59 -5.72 -1.29 -6.53
C ASP A 59 -4.38 -0.71 -6.96
N ASN A 60 -4.29 0.61 -6.89
CA ASN A 60 -3.06 1.34 -7.18
C ASN A 60 -2.60 2.04 -5.91
N ILE A 61 -1.42 1.65 -5.44
CA ILE A 61 -0.87 2.16 -4.20
C ILE A 61 0.44 2.86 -4.53
N GLU A 62 0.60 4.08 -4.03
CA GLU A 62 1.83 4.83 -4.23
C GLU A 62 2.37 5.30 -2.90
N ILE A 63 3.66 5.11 -2.73
CA ILE A 63 4.36 5.56 -1.55
C ILE A 63 5.25 6.71 -1.97
N VAL A 64 4.95 7.89 -1.45
CA VAL A 64 5.66 9.10 -1.77
C VAL A 64 6.53 9.46 -0.58
N THR A 65 7.83 9.36 -0.75
CA THR A 65 8.77 9.67 0.32
C THR A 65 8.76 11.16 0.59
N ILE A 66 8.61 11.50 1.84
CA ILE A 66 8.73 12.90 2.24
C ILE A 66 10.21 13.18 2.42
N VAL A 67 10.75 13.92 1.47
CA VAL A 67 12.13 14.38 1.60
C VAL A 67 12.04 15.62 2.46
N GLY A 68 12.23 15.43 3.73
CA GLY A 68 12.21 16.54 4.63
C GLY A 68 13.33 17.49 4.25
N GLY A 69 12.97 18.69 3.91
CA GLY A 69 13.96 19.69 3.66
C GLY A 69 14.58 20.10 4.97
N GLY A 70 15.53 19.37 5.35
CA GLY A 70 16.29 19.71 6.54
C GLY A 70 15.62 19.29 7.78
#